data_55a345d46e0689c83d58dfeb173d90a7
#
_entry.id   55a345d46e0689c83d58dfeb173d90a7
#
_cell.length_a   1.000
_cell.length_b   1.000
_cell.length_c   1.000
_cell.angle_alpha   90.00
_cell.angle_beta   90.00
_cell.angle_gamma   90.00
#
_symmetry.space_group_name_H-M   'P 1'
#
loop_
_entity.id
_entity.type
_entity.pdbx_description
1 polymer ?
#
loop_
_entity_poly.entity_id
_entity_poly.type
_entity_poly.pdbx_seq_one_letter_code
_entity_poly.pdbx_strand_id
1 'polypeptide(L)'
;MERQLLDSPFFSFFAASLTAILIGTLGMPIHGDEQILFDFESPQSTQEWKTVAQINIDIRAVPPFRKAASVPPRGQGITISTEGKSGLYTQPGSIPRDWSNFQELRLWVHRPKKEVEKRARTNLEIRLYETDSLASYWQQVKLEHIGWKKISLSLNQFRWGKGRVPSWKEVSRFSFWFPANSSLSIDSIAVSTTPHPNAAYLSMHDLRAIAFPDTEDTDIQLTSTERVALISDTRELECQRLAQHLTTVAEAVSNDFPFLEPSTRLPRLLIFANQQSYRNFSPRLAATLHAKALPPASDGFTIRGIATSFWDKSQGTLRPVYTHEYIHALLTESFRLPPRGDWLHEGLATYYQLKYHPQENLSKMVLEGLANSEFRLPLADLCNGERIPQNRYWQAMTVVKMLLRDPQFSDRLPLLCQQFRRTGSTDLTKHLTTPLETNWLQFEHHWRAYCETQYGEHLAP
;
A
#
# COMPACT_ATOMS: atom_id res chain seq x y z
N MET A 1 56.92 40.78 -1.84
CA MET A 1 58.08 39.97 -1.34
C MET A 1 57.54 38.57 -1.35
N GLU A 2 57.77 37.92 -2.40
CA GLU A 2 58.81 36.92 -2.72
C GLU A 2 58.47 35.60 -2.03
N ARG A 3 58.00 34.61 -2.83
CA ARG A 3 58.82 33.57 -3.54
C ARG A 3 59.42 32.59 -2.53
N GLN A 4 59.32 31.32 -2.64
CA GLN A 4 59.67 30.36 -3.68
C GLN A 4 59.24 28.97 -3.18
N LEU A 5 58.60 28.09 -3.98
CA LEU A 5 59.24 27.08 -4.85
C LEU A 5 59.98 25.97 -4.09
N LEU A 6 59.55 24.73 -4.26
CA LEU A 6 60.20 23.72 -5.12
C LEU A 6 59.56 22.36 -4.77
N ASP A 7 58.93 21.76 -5.70
CA ASP A 7 59.38 20.65 -6.58
C ASP A 7 59.52 19.27 -5.92
N SER A 8 58.57 18.42 -6.19
CA SER A 8 58.68 17.23 -7.05
C SER A 8 59.38 16.00 -6.43
N PRO A 9 59.35 14.85 -7.05
CA PRO A 9 58.23 14.09 -7.68
C PRO A 9 58.18 12.64 -7.15
N PHE A 10 57.06 11.98 -7.20
CA PHE A 10 57.02 10.52 -7.40
C PHE A 10 55.74 10.14 -8.15
N PHE A 11 55.85 10.26 -9.47
CA PHE A 11 55.03 9.43 -10.36
C PHE A 11 55.65 8.04 -10.39
N SER A 12 54.92 7.05 -9.94
CA SER A 12 55.14 5.67 -10.29
C SER A 12 53.85 5.01 -10.65
N PHE A 13 53.65 4.89 -11.92
CA PHE A 13 52.89 3.90 -12.66
C PHE A 13 52.31 2.75 -11.81
N PHE A 14 50.96 2.75 -11.69
CA PHE A 14 50.19 1.53 -11.77
C PHE A 14 49.06 1.78 -12.76
N ALA A 15 49.33 1.45 -14.00
CA ALA A 15 48.30 1.17 -14.98
C ALA A 15 47.61 -0.13 -14.57
N ALA A 16 46.64 -0.05 -13.68
CA ALA A 16 45.68 -1.11 -13.47
C ALA A 16 44.65 -1.00 -14.61
N SER A 17 44.77 -1.92 -15.55
CA SER A 17 43.76 -2.19 -16.56
C SER A 17 42.40 -2.27 -15.90
N LEU A 18 41.59 -1.23 -16.01
CA LEU A 18 40.14 -1.31 -15.85
C LEU A 18 39.63 -2.07 -17.08
N THR A 19 39.72 -3.39 -17.04
CA THR A 19 38.85 -4.24 -17.83
C THR A 19 37.45 -4.01 -17.25
N ALA A 20 36.77 -3.01 -17.77
CA ALA A 20 35.34 -2.90 -17.65
C ALA A 20 34.80 -4.21 -18.22
N ILE A 21 34.46 -5.14 -17.32
CA ILE A 21 33.55 -6.20 -17.64
C ILE A 21 32.23 -5.46 -17.87
N LEU A 22 32.03 -5.06 -19.13
CA LEU A 22 30.68 -4.91 -19.68
C LEU A 22 30.07 -6.29 -19.52
N ILE A 23 29.47 -6.56 -18.36
CA ILE A 23 28.42 -7.55 -18.27
C ILE A 23 27.34 -6.95 -19.15
N GLY A 24 27.37 -7.38 -20.42
CA GLY A 24 26.29 -7.13 -21.32
C GLY A 24 25.05 -7.64 -20.63
N THR A 25 24.23 -6.75 -20.15
CA THR A 25 22.82 -7.00 -20.11
C THR A 25 22.46 -7.36 -21.53
N LEU A 26 22.51 -8.66 -21.83
CA LEU A 26 21.93 -9.22 -23.03
C LEU A 26 20.53 -8.62 -23.05
N GLY A 27 20.32 -7.66 -23.95
CA GLY A 27 19.05 -7.00 -24.13
C GLY A 27 18.04 -8.07 -24.39
N MET A 28 17.28 -8.45 -23.36
CA MET A 28 16.15 -9.36 -23.54
C MET A 28 15.23 -8.70 -24.55
N PRO A 29 14.79 -9.40 -25.57
CA PRO A 29 13.97 -8.83 -26.63
C PRO A 29 12.73 -8.21 -25.99
N ILE A 30 12.65 -6.89 -26.06
CA ILE A 30 11.43 -6.15 -25.71
C ILE A 30 10.47 -6.42 -26.86
N HIS A 31 9.58 -7.37 -26.68
CA HIS A 31 8.45 -7.58 -27.58
C HIS A 31 7.30 -6.67 -27.13
N GLY A 32 7.23 -5.49 -27.67
CA GLY A 32 6.27 -4.48 -27.28
C GLY A 32 6.45 -4.05 -25.82
N ASP A 33 5.40 -4.10 -25.02
CA ASP A 33 5.35 -3.66 -23.63
C ASP A 33 5.66 -4.79 -22.61
N GLU A 34 6.20 -5.93 -23.03
CA GLU A 34 6.47 -7.11 -22.18
C GLU A 34 7.97 -7.41 -22.08
N GLN A 35 8.47 -7.52 -20.86
CA GLN A 35 9.84 -7.94 -20.54
C GLN A 35 9.80 -9.32 -19.89
N ILE A 36 10.43 -10.31 -20.53
CA ILE A 36 10.58 -11.65 -19.97
C ILE A 36 11.66 -11.60 -18.90
N LEU A 37 11.35 -12.10 -17.72
CA LEU A 37 12.28 -12.23 -16.59
C LEU A 37 12.94 -13.61 -16.61
N PHE A 38 12.15 -14.67 -16.82
CA PHE A 38 12.61 -16.07 -16.86
C PHE A 38 11.81 -16.85 -17.92
N ASP A 39 12.51 -17.46 -18.85
CA ASP A 39 11.93 -18.36 -19.89
C ASP A 39 12.25 -19.84 -19.64
N PHE A 40 13.21 -20.11 -18.72
CA PHE A 40 13.70 -21.45 -18.35
C PHE A 40 14.26 -22.28 -19.51
N GLU A 41 14.54 -21.68 -20.67
CA GLU A 41 15.09 -22.39 -21.84
C GLU A 41 16.58 -22.73 -21.69
N SER A 42 17.26 -22.11 -20.75
CA SER A 42 18.67 -22.36 -20.46
C SER A 42 18.88 -22.91 -19.04
N PRO A 43 19.87 -23.78 -18.83
CA PRO A 43 20.23 -24.26 -17.48
C PRO A 43 20.65 -23.14 -16.53
N GLN A 44 21.13 -22.00 -17.08
CA GLN A 44 21.51 -20.83 -16.27
C GLN A 44 20.28 -20.21 -15.60
N SER A 45 19.13 -20.22 -16.24
CA SER A 45 17.89 -19.67 -15.66
C SER A 45 17.51 -20.30 -14.32
N THR A 46 17.93 -21.55 -14.06
CA THR A 46 17.66 -22.23 -12.78
C THR A 46 18.70 -21.97 -11.72
N GLN A 47 19.93 -21.65 -12.11
CA GLN A 47 20.99 -21.31 -11.15
C GLN A 47 20.69 -20.03 -10.39
N GLU A 48 19.83 -19.18 -10.94
CA GLU A 48 19.37 -17.96 -10.31
C GLU A 48 18.34 -18.18 -9.19
N TRP A 49 17.87 -19.41 -9.04
CA TRP A 49 16.86 -19.76 -8.05
C TRP A 49 17.46 -20.56 -6.88
N LYS A 50 16.98 -20.24 -5.67
CA LYS A 50 17.31 -20.96 -4.44
C LYS A 50 16.06 -21.47 -3.76
N THR A 51 16.19 -22.59 -3.08
CA THR A 51 15.09 -23.23 -2.33
C THR A 51 15.13 -22.90 -0.86
N VAL A 52 13.94 -22.77 -0.27
CA VAL A 52 13.74 -22.79 1.18
C VAL A 52 13.02 -24.08 1.54
N ALA A 53 13.61 -24.90 2.38
CA ALA A 53 13.18 -26.26 2.74
C ALA A 53 13.29 -27.29 1.58
N GLN A 54 12.86 -28.53 1.85
CA GLN A 54 12.97 -29.63 0.89
C GLN A 54 12.01 -29.44 -0.28
N ILE A 55 12.51 -28.88 -1.36
CA ILE A 55 11.82 -28.79 -2.65
C ILE A 55 12.64 -29.59 -3.66
N ASN A 56 12.01 -30.49 -4.35
CA ASN A 56 12.55 -31.06 -5.56
C ASN A 56 12.18 -30.13 -6.73
N ILE A 57 13.19 -29.47 -7.30
CA ILE A 57 13.08 -28.68 -8.53
C ILE A 57 13.68 -29.51 -9.64
N ASP A 58 12.91 -29.74 -10.66
CA ASP A 58 13.34 -30.46 -11.84
C ASP A 58 13.03 -29.62 -13.07
N ILE A 59 14.04 -29.37 -13.91
CA ILE A 59 13.84 -28.76 -15.20
C ILE A 59 13.42 -29.88 -16.13
N ARG A 60 12.20 -29.80 -16.62
CA ARG A 60 11.67 -30.78 -17.56
C ARG A 60 11.09 -30.08 -18.76
N ALA A 61 11.11 -30.80 -19.89
CA ALA A 61 10.32 -30.44 -21.03
C ALA A 61 8.88 -30.14 -20.59
N VAL A 62 8.37 -29.01 -21.00
CA VAL A 62 7.02 -28.55 -20.68
C VAL A 62 6.00 -29.59 -21.16
N PRO A 63 5.05 -30.04 -20.31
CA PRO A 63 4.02 -30.96 -20.77
C PRO A 63 3.29 -30.37 -22.00
N PRO A 64 3.09 -31.18 -23.07
CA PRO A 64 2.55 -30.67 -24.32
C PRO A 64 1.15 -30.08 -24.15
N PHE A 65 0.96 -28.91 -24.71
CA PHE A 65 -0.31 -28.19 -24.70
C PHE A 65 -1.31 -28.86 -25.65
N ARG A 66 -2.45 -29.28 -25.17
CA ARG A 66 -3.56 -29.75 -26.01
C ARG A 66 -4.53 -28.59 -26.25
N LYS A 67 -4.42 -27.96 -27.43
CA LYS A 67 -5.35 -26.97 -28.03
C LYS A 67 -5.69 -25.73 -27.20
N ALA A 68 -5.21 -24.56 -27.57
CA ALA A 68 -5.93 -23.29 -27.54
C ALA A 68 -5.15 -22.12 -28.17
N ALA A 69 -5.83 -21.04 -28.48
CA ALA A 69 -5.51 -19.97 -29.40
C ALA A 69 -4.52 -18.88 -28.90
N SER A 70 -3.77 -19.09 -27.84
CA SER A 70 -2.67 -18.22 -27.43
C SER A 70 -1.38 -19.00 -27.37
N VAL A 71 -0.28 -18.40 -27.79
CA VAL A 71 1.03 -19.04 -27.83
C VAL A 71 1.34 -19.71 -26.49
N PRO A 72 1.33 -21.04 -26.40
CA PRO A 72 1.64 -21.72 -25.14
C PRO A 72 3.15 -21.65 -24.87
N PRO A 73 3.57 -21.88 -23.62
CA PRO A 73 4.96 -22.12 -23.31
C PRO A 73 5.52 -23.22 -24.22
N ARG A 74 6.67 -22.98 -24.82
CA ARG A 74 7.39 -23.95 -25.64
C ARG A 74 8.73 -24.22 -25.00
N GLY A 75 9.23 -25.46 -25.09
CA GLY A 75 10.55 -25.81 -24.63
C GLY A 75 10.56 -26.30 -23.19
N GLN A 76 11.27 -25.65 -22.31
CA GLN A 76 11.52 -26.09 -20.93
C GLN A 76 10.81 -25.19 -19.93
N GLY A 77 10.47 -25.74 -18.78
CA GLY A 77 9.93 -25.02 -17.63
C GLY A 77 10.36 -25.70 -16.34
N ILE A 78 10.20 -25.03 -15.23
CA ILE A 78 10.48 -25.64 -13.92
C ILE A 78 9.27 -26.42 -13.42
N THR A 79 9.52 -27.67 -13.02
CA THR A 79 8.53 -28.48 -12.30
C THR A 79 8.92 -28.55 -10.84
N ILE A 80 7.97 -28.27 -9.98
CA ILE A 80 8.17 -28.13 -8.55
C ILE A 80 7.28 -29.15 -7.85
N SER A 81 7.88 -29.94 -6.98
CA SER A 81 7.17 -30.88 -6.09
C SER A 81 7.56 -30.63 -4.65
N THR A 82 6.59 -30.51 -3.76
CA THR A 82 6.79 -30.19 -2.36
C THR A 82 6.20 -31.24 -1.44
N GLU A 83 6.93 -31.63 -0.40
CA GLU A 83 6.43 -32.47 0.69
C GLU A 83 5.88 -31.63 1.84
N GLY A 84 6.56 -30.54 2.17
CA GLY A 84 6.15 -29.55 3.17
C GLY A 84 5.83 -28.19 2.55
N LYS A 85 5.44 -27.23 3.39
CA LYS A 85 5.34 -25.83 2.96
C LYS A 85 6.74 -25.33 2.60
N SER A 86 6.91 -24.90 1.37
CA SER A 86 8.22 -24.68 0.76
C SER A 86 8.23 -23.40 -0.08
N GLY A 87 9.39 -22.82 -0.26
CA GLY A 87 9.59 -21.60 -1.04
C GLY A 87 10.72 -21.71 -2.06
N LEU A 88 10.56 -21.03 -3.16
CA LEU A 88 11.54 -20.86 -4.23
C LEU A 88 11.75 -19.35 -4.42
N TYR A 89 12.99 -18.87 -4.43
CA TYR A 89 13.27 -17.45 -4.57
C TYR A 89 14.49 -17.18 -5.46
N THR A 90 14.47 -16.04 -6.15
CA THR A 90 15.58 -15.61 -7.00
C THR A 90 16.74 -15.06 -6.17
N GLN A 91 17.96 -15.16 -6.71
CA GLN A 91 19.08 -14.45 -6.15
C GLN A 91 18.90 -12.92 -6.33
N PRO A 92 19.48 -12.09 -5.43
CA PRO A 92 19.52 -10.64 -5.64
C PRO A 92 20.20 -10.30 -6.97
N GLY A 93 19.61 -9.38 -7.74
CA GLY A 93 20.15 -8.96 -9.05
C GLY A 93 19.70 -9.79 -10.25
N SER A 94 18.97 -10.90 -10.06
CA SER A 94 18.43 -11.71 -11.16
C SER A 94 17.21 -11.08 -11.84
N ILE A 95 16.66 -10.02 -11.29
CA ILE A 95 15.49 -9.31 -11.82
C ILE A 95 15.75 -7.80 -11.81
N PRO A 96 15.03 -7.02 -12.63
CA PRO A 96 15.10 -5.56 -12.57
C PRO A 96 14.80 -5.04 -11.17
N ARG A 97 15.53 -4.02 -10.74
CA ARG A 97 15.33 -3.40 -9.42
C ARG A 97 14.11 -2.48 -9.40
N ASP A 98 13.95 -1.68 -10.45
CA ASP A 98 12.84 -0.72 -10.55
C ASP A 98 11.67 -1.33 -11.33
N TRP A 99 10.59 -1.56 -10.60
CA TRP A 99 9.32 -2.07 -11.13
C TRP A 99 8.24 -0.97 -11.21
N SER A 100 8.58 0.29 -10.95
CA SER A 100 7.60 1.38 -10.88
C SER A 100 6.85 1.64 -12.20
N ASN A 101 7.46 1.30 -13.33
CA ASN A 101 6.86 1.45 -14.65
C ASN A 101 6.05 0.23 -15.11
N PHE A 102 6.20 -0.92 -14.45
CA PHE A 102 5.42 -2.10 -14.78
C PHE A 102 4.04 -2.05 -14.13
N GLN A 103 3.06 -2.61 -14.82
CA GLN A 103 1.66 -2.66 -14.40
C GLN A 103 1.20 -4.08 -14.07
N GLU A 104 1.86 -5.07 -14.65
CA GLU A 104 1.42 -6.46 -14.62
C GLU A 104 2.60 -7.43 -14.50
N LEU A 105 2.41 -8.48 -13.71
CA LEU A 105 3.23 -9.69 -13.68
C LEU A 105 2.47 -10.81 -14.38
N ARG A 106 3.12 -11.47 -15.30
CA ARG A 106 2.57 -12.58 -16.09
C ARG A 106 3.39 -13.84 -15.88
N LEU A 107 2.73 -14.99 -15.80
CA LEU A 107 3.41 -16.28 -15.75
C LEU A 107 2.47 -17.37 -16.26
N TRP A 108 3.05 -18.44 -16.80
CA TRP A 108 2.33 -19.64 -17.12
C TRP A 108 2.45 -20.66 -16.00
N VAL A 109 1.34 -21.25 -15.59
CA VAL A 109 1.29 -22.27 -14.54
C VAL A 109 0.55 -23.49 -15.05
N HIS A 110 1.19 -24.66 -14.95
CA HIS A 110 0.58 -25.95 -15.22
C HIS A 110 0.21 -26.64 -13.94
N ARG A 111 -1.03 -27.08 -13.82
CA ARG A 111 -1.50 -27.92 -12.73
C ARG A 111 -1.88 -29.31 -13.23
N PRO A 112 -1.22 -30.38 -12.76
CA PRO A 112 -1.56 -31.75 -13.15
C PRO A 112 -2.97 -32.15 -12.69
N LYS A 113 -3.66 -32.96 -13.49
CA LYS A 113 -5.02 -33.45 -13.16
C LYS A 113 -5.10 -34.14 -11.80
N LYS A 114 -4.09 -34.93 -11.44
CA LYS A 114 -3.99 -35.62 -10.14
C LYS A 114 -4.07 -34.68 -8.93
N GLU A 115 -3.56 -33.45 -9.05
CA GLU A 115 -3.60 -32.46 -7.97
C GLU A 115 -5.00 -31.86 -7.79
N VAL A 116 -5.79 -31.81 -8.84
CA VAL A 116 -7.18 -31.31 -8.78
C VAL A 116 -8.09 -32.35 -8.12
N GLU A 117 -7.89 -33.63 -8.44
CA GLU A 117 -8.67 -34.74 -7.88
C GLU A 117 -8.49 -34.90 -6.37
N LYS A 118 -7.32 -34.53 -5.83
CA LYS A 118 -7.07 -34.52 -4.39
C LYS A 118 -7.85 -33.44 -3.62
N ARG A 119 -8.67 -32.62 -4.30
CA ARG A 119 -9.38 -31.46 -3.73
C ARG A 119 -8.50 -30.50 -2.91
N ALA A 120 -7.19 -30.62 -3.04
CA ALA A 120 -6.27 -29.72 -2.37
C ALA A 120 -6.42 -28.30 -2.95
N ARG A 121 -6.79 -27.33 -2.11
CA ARG A 121 -6.76 -25.92 -2.48
C ARG A 121 -5.32 -25.53 -2.70
N THR A 122 -4.89 -25.50 -3.94
CA THR A 122 -3.51 -25.09 -4.25
C THR A 122 -3.51 -23.58 -4.43
N ASN A 123 -3.01 -22.89 -3.44
CA ASN A 123 -2.75 -21.46 -3.50
C ASN A 123 -1.26 -21.25 -3.72
N LEU A 124 -0.91 -20.62 -4.83
CA LEU A 124 0.45 -20.14 -5.07
C LEU A 124 0.56 -18.75 -4.44
N GLU A 125 1.51 -18.57 -3.51
CA GLU A 125 1.80 -17.25 -2.98
C GLU A 125 3.04 -16.70 -3.68
N ILE A 126 2.93 -15.48 -4.21
CA ILE A 126 4.00 -14.77 -4.90
C ILE A 126 4.43 -13.61 -4.01
N ARG A 127 5.74 -13.45 -3.79
CA ARG A 127 6.30 -12.32 -3.04
C ARG A 127 7.44 -11.64 -3.80
N LEU A 128 7.48 -10.33 -3.66
CA LEU A 128 8.52 -9.46 -4.18
C LEU A 128 9.14 -8.74 -2.98
N TYR A 129 10.42 -8.93 -2.77
CA TYR A 129 11.15 -8.37 -1.62
C TYR A 129 12.02 -7.22 -2.05
N GLU A 130 12.20 -6.27 -1.15
CA GLU A 130 13.26 -5.27 -1.26
C GLU A 130 14.62 -5.82 -0.82
N THR A 131 15.66 -5.02 -1.00
CA THR A 131 17.05 -5.40 -0.76
C THR A 131 17.30 -5.90 0.67
N ASP A 132 16.67 -5.27 1.66
CA ASP A 132 16.82 -5.61 3.08
C ASP A 132 15.90 -6.73 3.57
N SER A 133 15.03 -7.25 2.71
CA SER A 133 14.06 -8.33 2.99
C SER A 133 13.02 -8.02 4.09
N LEU A 134 13.01 -6.83 4.67
CA LEU A 134 12.06 -6.45 5.71
C LEU A 134 10.70 -6.09 5.11
N ALA A 135 10.70 -5.55 3.90
CA ALA A 135 9.48 -5.18 3.21
C ALA A 135 9.24 -6.10 2.01
N SER A 136 8.01 -6.52 1.84
CA SER A 136 7.61 -7.34 0.71
C SER A 136 6.20 -7.03 0.24
N TYR A 137 6.02 -7.02 -1.08
CA TYR A 137 4.72 -7.19 -1.69
C TYR A 137 4.38 -8.67 -1.79
N TRP A 138 3.12 -9.03 -1.65
CA TRP A 138 2.67 -10.40 -1.80
C TRP A 138 1.27 -10.50 -2.36
N GLN A 139 1.02 -11.60 -3.10
CA GLN A 139 -0.27 -11.94 -3.67
C GLN A 139 -0.48 -13.44 -3.60
N GLN A 140 -1.69 -13.89 -3.24
CA GLN A 140 -2.10 -15.29 -3.35
C GLN A 140 -2.90 -15.51 -4.62
N VAL A 141 -2.55 -16.54 -5.35
CA VAL A 141 -3.20 -16.97 -6.58
C VAL A 141 -3.86 -18.32 -6.35
N LYS A 142 -5.16 -18.38 -6.50
CA LYS A 142 -5.92 -19.62 -6.41
C LYS A 142 -5.81 -20.38 -7.74
N LEU A 143 -5.24 -21.58 -7.70
CA LEU A 143 -5.07 -22.43 -8.88
C LEU A 143 -6.22 -23.45 -8.97
N GLU A 144 -7.26 -23.14 -9.74
CA GLU A 144 -8.45 -24.00 -9.91
C GLU A 144 -8.47 -24.73 -11.27
N HIS A 145 -7.55 -24.39 -12.18
CA HIS A 145 -7.49 -24.95 -13.52
C HIS A 145 -6.74 -26.28 -13.56
N ILE A 146 -6.95 -27.04 -14.62
CA ILE A 146 -6.17 -28.22 -15.02
C ILE A 146 -5.37 -27.87 -16.27
N GLY A 147 -4.12 -28.33 -16.33
CA GLY A 147 -3.23 -28.02 -17.45
C GLY A 147 -2.62 -26.63 -17.36
N TRP A 148 -2.16 -26.09 -18.46
CA TRP A 148 -1.55 -24.77 -18.55
C TRP A 148 -2.58 -23.65 -18.52
N LYS A 149 -2.27 -22.61 -17.75
CA LYS A 149 -3.03 -21.35 -17.74
C LYS A 149 -2.06 -20.17 -17.61
N LYS A 150 -2.26 -19.15 -18.44
CA LYS A 150 -1.61 -17.85 -18.26
C LYS A 150 -2.27 -17.14 -17.06
N ILE A 151 -1.46 -16.76 -16.10
CA ILE A 151 -1.86 -15.99 -14.93
C ILE A 151 -1.33 -14.59 -15.11
N SER A 152 -2.21 -13.63 -15.04
CA SER A 152 -1.92 -12.22 -15.14
C SER A 152 -2.30 -11.55 -13.83
N LEU A 153 -1.35 -10.84 -13.22
CA LEU A 153 -1.51 -10.21 -11.90
C LEU A 153 -1.18 -8.74 -12.01
N SER A 154 -2.15 -7.89 -11.74
CA SER A 154 -1.87 -6.46 -11.60
C SER A 154 -0.96 -6.22 -10.40
N LEU A 155 0.14 -5.48 -10.60
CA LEU A 155 1.03 -5.10 -9.50
C LEU A 155 0.31 -4.28 -8.44
N ASN A 156 -0.73 -3.57 -8.84
CA ASN A 156 -1.59 -2.81 -7.92
C ASN A 156 -2.42 -3.69 -6.97
N GLN A 157 -2.59 -4.98 -7.26
CA GLN A 157 -3.30 -5.92 -6.38
C GLN A 157 -2.40 -6.53 -5.32
N PHE A 158 -1.09 -6.40 -5.45
CA PHE A 158 -0.15 -6.88 -4.44
C PHE A 158 -0.33 -6.13 -3.13
N ARG A 159 -0.34 -6.88 -2.05
CA ARG A 159 -0.44 -6.39 -0.68
C ARG A 159 0.94 -6.29 -0.09
N TRP A 160 1.08 -5.53 0.98
CA TRP A 160 2.26 -5.58 1.84
C TRP A 160 1.90 -6.16 3.19
N GLY A 161 2.85 -6.82 3.83
CA GLY A 161 2.67 -7.47 5.13
C GLY A 161 2.87 -6.52 6.32
N LYS A 162 3.03 -7.12 7.48
CA LYS A 162 3.54 -6.44 8.68
C LYS A 162 4.98 -6.01 8.39
N GLY A 163 5.30 -4.76 8.51
CA GLY A 163 6.59 -4.21 8.19
C GLY A 163 6.44 -2.88 7.45
N ARG A 164 7.53 -2.34 6.96
CA ARG A 164 7.47 -1.11 6.19
C ARG A 164 6.76 -1.29 4.85
N VAL A 165 6.20 -0.21 4.34
CA VAL A 165 5.61 -0.18 3.00
C VAL A 165 6.72 -0.35 1.95
N PRO A 166 6.63 -1.36 1.07
CA PRO A 166 7.66 -1.58 0.06
C PRO A 166 7.67 -0.48 -1.02
N SER A 167 8.80 -0.34 -1.70
CA SER A 167 8.94 0.51 -2.87
C SER A 167 9.08 -0.34 -4.14
N TRP A 168 8.30 -0.03 -5.17
CA TRP A 168 8.48 -0.66 -6.48
C TRP A 168 9.82 -0.30 -7.16
N LYS A 169 10.53 0.73 -6.66
CA LYS A 169 11.87 1.11 -7.15
C LYS A 169 13.02 0.27 -6.56
N GLU A 170 12.72 -0.57 -5.58
CA GLU A 170 13.72 -1.27 -4.77
C GLU A 170 13.52 -2.80 -4.73
N VAL A 171 12.83 -3.35 -5.73
CA VAL A 171 12.61 -4.81 -5.80
C VAL A 171 13.94 -5.52 -6.03
N SER A 172 14.27 -6.49 -5.20
CA SER A 172 15.54 -7.21 -5.29
C SER A 172 15.40 -8.71 -5.50
N ARG A 173 14.29 -9.27 -5.04
CA ARG A 173 14.03 -10.71 -5.12
C ARG A 173 12.57 -10.99 -5.41
N PHE A 174 12.35 -12.07 -6.15
CA PHE A 174 11.06 -12.64 -6.45
C PHE A 174 10.97 -14.02 -5.81
N SER A 175 9.82 -14.39 -5.27
CA SER A 175 9.64 -15.73 -4.71
C SER A 175 8.26 -16.31 -4.94
N PHE A 176 8.24 -17.65 -4.99
CA PHE A 176 7.04 -18.47 -4.91
C PHE A 176 6.99 -19.22 -3.58
N TRP A 177 5.81 -19.32 -2.99
CA TRP A 177 5.55 -20.15 -1.84
C TRP A 177 4.44 -21.14 -2.15
N PHE A 178 4.72 -22.40 -1.90
CA PHE A 178 3.86 -23.52 -2.23
C PHE A 178 3.30 -24.16 -0.97
N PRO A 179 2.03 -24.60 -0.98
CA PRO A 179 1.51 -25.44 0.09
C PRO A 179 2.22 -26.81 0.10
N ALA A 180 2.09 -27.52 1.19
CA ALA A 180 2.59 -28.89 1.31
C ALA A 180 1.92 -29.81 0.29
N ASN A 181 2.65 -30.84 -0.15
CA ASN A 181 2.19 -31.90 -1.06
C ASN A 181 1.61 -31.37 -2.37
N SER A 182 2.21 -30.32 -2.92
CA SER A 182 1.80 -29.75 -4.22
C SER A 182 2.80 -30.09 -5.32
N SER A 183 2.26 -30.22 -6.55
CA SER A 183 3.07 -30.39 -7.75
C SER A 183 2.53 -29.46 -8.82
N LEU A 184 3.40 -28.62 -9.40
CA LEU A 184 3.04 -27.72 -10.49
C LEU A 184 4.27 -27.41 -11.35
N SER A 185 4.03 -26.92 -12.58
CA SER A 185 5.11 -26.39 -13.42
C SER A 185 4.87 -24.90 -13.68
N ILE A 186 5.96 -24.15 -13.77
CA ILE A 186 5.95 -22.72 -14.05
C ILE A 186 6.85 -22.45 -15.26
N ASP A 187 6.41 -21.51 -16.09
CA ASP A 187 7.16 -21.08 -17.26
C ASP A 187 6.85 -19.63 -17.62
N SER A 188 7.73 -19.01 -18.41
CA SER A 188 7.58 -17.68 -19.01
C SER A 188 7.12 -16.62 -18.01
N ILE A 189 7.95 -16.33 -17.01
CA ILE A 189 7.69 -15.23 -16.07
C ILE A 189 8.08 -13.92 -16.74
N ALA A 190 7.14 -12.98 -16.84
CA ALA A 190 7.33 -11.69 -17.50
C ALA A 190 6.66 -10.56 -16.74
N VAL A 191 7.13 -9.34 -16.95
CA VAL A 191 6.46 -8.10 -16.51
C VAL A 191 6.05 -7.29 -17.74
N SER A 192 4.99 -6.48 -17.58
CA SER A 192 4.45 -5.68 -18.68
C SER A 192 4.16 -4.26 -18.21
N THR A 193 4.42 -3.28 -19.09
CA THR A 193 4.03 -1.88 -18.91
C THR A 193 2.57 -1.64 -19.32
N THR A 194 1.96 -2.59 -20.06
CA THR A 194 0.55 -2.48 -20.45
C THR A 194 -0.35 -2.49 -19.21
N PRO A 195 -1.27 -1.53 -19.08
CA PRO A 195 -2.23 -1.53 -17.97
C PRO A 195 -3.05 -2.82 -17.93
N HIS A 196 -3.06 -3.46 -16.76
CA HIS A 196 -3.91 -4.61 -16.54
C HIS A 196 -5.37 -4.16 -16.51
N PRO A 197 -6.32 -4.86 -17.17
CA PRO A 197 -7.74 -4.48 -17.19
C PRO A 197 -8.35 -4.38 -15.78
N ASN A 198 -7.78 -5.11 -14.80
CA ASN A 198 -8.17 -5.07 -13.39
C ASN A 198 -7.07 -4.39 -12.54
N ALA A 199 -6.51 -3.27 -12.99
CA ALA A 199 -5.41 -2.57 -12.33
C ALA A 199 -5.76 -2.09 -10.90
N ALA A 200 -7.03 -1.79 -10.62
CA ALA A 200 -7.51 -1.57 -9.27
C ALA A 200 -7.68 -2.89 -8.52
N TYR A 201 -7.49 -2.87 -7.20
CA TYR A 201 -7.73 -4.02 -6.30
C TYR A 201 -9.12 -4.65 -6.51
N LEU A 202 -10.11 -3.80 -6.79
CA LEU A 202 -11.39 -4.08 -7.42
C LEU A 202 -11.54 -3.03 -8.51
N SER A 203 -11.92 -3.43 -9.71
CA SER A 203 -12.30 -2.43 -10.73
C SER A 203 -13.46 -1.59 -10.21
N MET A 204 -13.68 -0.41 -10.77
CA MET A 204 -14.85 0.38 -10.41
C MET A 204 -16.16 -0.38 -10.72
N HIS A 205 -16.16 -1.20 -11.75
CA HIS A 205 -17.26 -2.08 -12.11
C HIS A 205 -17.52 -3.15 -11.02
N ASP A 206 -16.47 -3.88 -10.58
CA ASP A 206 -16.61 -4.90 -9.53
C ASP A 206 -17.04 -4.26 -8.21
N LEU A 207 -16.43 -3.12 -7.87
CA LEU A 207 -16.76 -2.40 -6.64
C LEU A 207 -18.23 -1.95 -6.63
N ARG A 208 -18.72 -1.46 -7.76
CA ARG A 208 -20.13 -1.10 -7.96
C ARG A 208 -21.04 -2.32 -7.80
N ALA A 209 -20.72 -3.45 -8.46
CA ALA A 209 -21.51 -4.67 -8.34
C ALA A 209 -21.59 -5.21 -6.91
N ILE A 210 -20.51 -5.07 -6.13
CA ILE A 210 -20.50 -5.47 -4.71
C ILE A 210 -21.28 -4.46 -3.85
N ALA A 211 -21.10 -3.17 -4.11
CA ALA A 211 -21.70 -2.11 -3.31
C ALA A 211 -23.21 -1.99 -3.55
N PHE A 212 -23.63 -2.04 -4.80
CA PHE A 212 -25.00 -1.72 -5.24
C PHE A 212 -25.58 -2.84 -6.13
N PRO A 213 -25.70 -4.09 -5.63
CA PRO A 213 -26.08 -5.24 -6.45
C PRO A 213 -27.49 -5.14 -7.00
N ASP A 214 -28.40 -4.46 -6.28
CA ASP A 214 -29.83 -4.37 -6.60
C ASP A 214 -30.20 -3.01 -7.25
N THR A 215 -29.19 -2.17 -7.57
CA THR A 215 -29.44 -0.84 -8.14
C THR A 215 -29.18 -0.84 -9.66
N GLU A 216 -30.11 -0.33 -10.43
CA GLU A 216 -29.93 -0.16 -11.88
C GLU A 216 -28.80 0.80 -12.21
N ASP A 217 -28.14 0.62 -13.36
CA ASP A 217 -27.02 1.43 -13.81
C ASP A 217 -27.37 2.92 -13.92
N THR A 218 -28.60 3.20 -14.30
CA THR A 218 -29.15 4.58 -14.46
C THR A 218 -29.30 5.32 -13.14
N ASP A 219 -29.35 4.60 -12.01
CA ASP A 219 -29.52 5.19 -10.70
C ASP A 219 -28.21 5.39 -9.94
N ILE A 220 -27.09 4.92 -10.53
CA ILE A 220 -25.78 5.09 -9.96
C ILE A 220 -25.07 6.30 -10.54
N GLN A 221 -24.67 7.20 -9.66
CA GLN A 221 -23.80 8.31 -9.99
C GLN A 221 -22.34 7.88 -9.89
N LEU A 222 -21.57 8.14 -10.94
CA LEU A 222 -20.13 7.94 -10.99
C LEU A 222 -19.46 9.27 -11.33
N THR A 223 -18.62 9.75 -10.43
CA THR A 223 -17.86 11.00 -10.63
C THR A 223 -16.40 10.76 -10.27
N SER A 224 -15.50 11.25 -11.09
CA SER A 224 -14.07 11.17 -10.78
C SER A 224 -13.36 12.49 -11.06
N THR A 225 -12.36 12.78 -10.25
CA THR A 225 -11.36 13.80 -10.48
C THR A 225 -9.98 13.13 -10.54
N GLU A 226 -8.93 13.92 -10.65
CA GLU A 226 -7.56 13.40 -10.56
C GLU A 226 -7.18 12.93 -9.14
N ARG A 227 -8.01 13.22 -8.13
CA ARG A 227 -7.75 12.94 -6.72
C ARG A 227 -8.69 11.95 -6.06
N VAL A 228 -9.89 11.76 -6.59
CA VAL A 228 -10.91 10.87 -6.02
C VAL A 228 -11.79 10.25 -7.08
N ALA A 229 -12.22 9.01 -6.86
CA ALA A 229 -13.31 8.37 -7.59
C ALA A 229 -14.49 8.15 -6.61
N LEU A 230 -15.65 8.73 -6.94
CA LEU A 230 -16.86 8.71 -6.13
C LEU A 230 -17.95 7.89 -6.81
N ILE A 231 -18.60 6.99 -6.06
CA ILE A 231 -19.77 6.23 -6.52
C ILE A 231 -20.89 6.41 -5.48
N SER A 232 -22.10 6.66 -5.96
CA SER A 232 -23.28 6.76 -5.10
C SER A 232 -24.53 6.23 -5.80
N ASP A 233 -25.43 5.59 -5.03
CA ASP A 233 -26.75 5.15 -5.45
C ASP A 233 -27.87 6.12 -5.01
N THR A 234 -27.53 7.35 -4.63
CA THR A 234 -28.51 8.40 -4.33
C THR A 234 -28.39 9.57 -5.28
N ARG A 235 -29.53 10.01 -5.83
CA ARG A 235 -29.60 11.20 -6.70
C ARG A 235 -29.59 12.53 -5.95
N GLU A 236 -29.81 12.49 -4.62
CA GLU A 236 -29.84 13.69 -3.78
C GLU A 236 -28.44 14.23 -3.48
N LEU A 237 -27.39 13.42 -3.63
CA LEU A 237 -26.01 13.83 -3.41
C LEU A 237 -25.48 14.60 -4.63
N GLU A 238 -24.98 15.80 -4.40
CA GLU A 238 -24.26 16.59 -5.40
C GLU A 238 -22.83 16.04 -5.59
N CYS A 239 -22.70 14.88 -6.28
CA CYS A 239 -21.43 14.14 -6.40
C CYS A 239 -20.28 15.00 -6.94
N GLN A 240 -20.55 15.90 -7.91
CA GLN A 240 -19.53 16.80 -8.47
C GLN A 240 -18.99 17.79 -7.43
N ARG A 241 -19.88 18.37 -6.62
CA ARG A 241 -19.51 19.29 -5.54
C ARG A 241 -18.69 18.59 -4.46
N LEU A 242 -19.10 17.37 -4.07
CA LEU A 242 -18.33 16.57 -3.11
C LEU A 242 -16.95 16.20 -3.66
N ALA A 243 -16.85 15.76 -4.91
CA ALA A 243 -15.58 15.42 -5.53
C ALA A 243 -14.61 16.61 -5.62
N GLN A 244 -15.13 17.82 -5.93
CA GLN A 244 -14.35 19.06 -5.92
C GLN A 244 -13.85 19.40 -4.51
N HIS A 245 -14.71 19.30 -3.50
CA HIS A 245 -14.33 19.51 -2.11
C HIS A 245 -13.20 18.56 -1.69
N LEU A 246 -13.33 17.26 -1.99
CA LEU A 246 -12.31 16.29 -1.65
C LEU A 246 -11.00 16.49 -2.43
N THR A 247 -11.06 17.01 -3.64
CA THR A 247 -9.87 17.44 -4.40
C THR A 247 -9.14 18.57 -3.67
N THR A 248 -9.85 19.59 -3.20
CA THR A 248 -9.26 20.68 -2.37
C THR A 248 -8.64 20.13 -1.07
N VAL A 249 -9.31 19.17 -0.43
CA VAL A 249 -8.76 18.49 0.75
C VAL A 249 -7.45 17.75 0.40
N ALA A 250 -7.42 17.00 -0.69
CA ALA A 250 -6.22 16.27 -1.14
C ALA A 250 -5.05 17.22 -1.48
N GLU A 251 -5.32 18.36 -2.09
CA GLU A 251 -4.31 19.39 -2.35
C GLU A 251 -3.74 19.95 -1.06
N ALA A 252 -4.58 20.23 -0.05
CA ALA A 252 -4.12 20.67 1.25
C ALA A 252 -3.23 19.63 1.94
N VAL A 253 -3.58 18.33 1.86
CA VAL A 253 -2.73 17.26 2.36
C VAL A 253 -1.41 17.20 1.59
N SER A 254 -1.44 17.30 0.25
CA SER A 254 -0.23 17.29 -0.58
C SER A 254 0.70 18.46 -0.24
N ASN A 255 0.15 19.63 0.06
CA ASN A 255 0.92 20.82 0.47
C ASN A 255 1.55 20.65 1.85
N ASP A 256 0.87 19.98 2.78
CA ASP A 256 1.39 19.67 4.11
C ASP A 256 2.42 18.52 4.09
N PHE A 257 2.41 17.68 3.04
CA PHE A 257 3.31 16.54 2.85
C PHE A 257 4.02 16.56 1.47
N PRO A 258 4.71 17.64 1.09
CA PRO A 258 5.31 17.80 -0.25
C PRO A 258 6.42 16.78 -0.53
N PHE A 259 6.97 16.16 0.50
CA PHE A 259 7.99 15.12 0.43
C PHE A 259 7.43 13.70 0.20
N LEU A 260 6.12 13.53 0.25
CA LEU A 260 5.47 12.26 -0.08
C LEU A 260 4.96 12.31 -1.51
N GLU A 261 5.60 11.57 -2.40
CA GLU A 261 5.11 11.39 -3.76
C GLU A 261 3.77 10.62 -3.72
N PRO A 262 2.66 11.21 -4.19
CA PRO A 262 1.41 10.49 -4.27
C PRO A 262 1.51 9.36 -5.30
N SER A 263 0.91 8.24 -4.99
CA SER A 263 0.80 7.13 -5.93
C SER A 263 -0.26 7.46 -7.00
N THR A 264 -0.19 6.76 -8.13
CA THR A 264 -1.21 6.86 -9.19
C THR A 264 -2.56 6.24 -8.82
N ARG A 265 -2.65 5.62 -7.65
CA ARG A 265 -3.91 5.03 -7.16
C ARG A 265 -4.83 6.12 -6.63
N LEU A 266 -6.04 6.16 -7.16
CA LEU A 266 -7.08 7.07 -6.69
C LEU A 266 -7.78 6.48 -5.45
N PRO A 267 -7.88 7.23 -4.35
CA PRO A 267 -8.82 6.92 -3.29
C PRO A 267 -10.24 6.85 -3.83
N ARG A 268 -11.01 5.91 -3.31
CA ARG A 268 -12.41 5.71 -3.73
C ARG A 268 -13.33 6.03 -2.56
N LEU A 269 -14.44 6.68 -2.86
CA LEU A 269 -15.47 6.98 -1.88
C LEU A 269 -16.82 6.42 -2.36
N LEU A 270 -17.44 5.58 -1.52
CA LEU A 270 -18.79 5.06 -1.74
C LEU A 270 -19.76 5.73 -0.79
N ILE A 271 -20.80 6.35 -1.32
CA ILE A 271 -21.90 6.94 -0.54
C ILE A 271 -23.17 6.17 -0.84
N PHE A 272 -23.67 5.46 0.15
CA PHE A 272 -24.89 4.66 0.07
C PHE A 272 -26.12 5.53 0.31
N ALA A 273 -27.21 5.26 -0.39
CA ALA A 273 -28.48 6.01 -0.23
C ALA A 273 -29.03 5.96 1.21
N ASN A 274 -28.69 4.91 1.97
CA ASN A 274 -29.14 4.73 3.34
C ASN A 274 -28.17 3.91 4.18
N GLN A 275 -28.36 3.98 5.50
CA GLN A 275 -27.52 3.30 6.48
C GLN A 275 -27.55 1.77 6.35
N GLN A 276 -28.69 1.17 5.98
CA GLN A 276 -28.80 -0.28 5.85
C GLN A 276 -27.93 -0.81 4.71
N SER A 277 -27.97 -0.17 3.53
CA SER A 277 -27.13 -0.53 2.38
C SER A 277 -25.65 -0.39 2.71
N TYR A 278 -25.28 0.71 3.40
CA TYR A 278 -23.93 0.94 3.90
C TYR A 278 -23.48 -0.19 4.84
N ARG A 279 -24.29 -0.58 5.84
CA ARG A 279 -23.95 -1.65 6.78
C ARG A 279 -23.77 -3.01 6.12
N ASN A 280 -24.51 -3.28 5.05
CA ASN A 280 -24.43 -4.53 4.31
C ASN A 280 -23.17 -4.63 3.43
N PHE A 281 -22.51 -3.51 3.09
CA PHE A 281 -21.37 -3.50 2.19
C PHE A 281 -20.15 -4.23 2.75
N SER A 282 -19.76 -3.96 4.00
CA SER A 282 -18.56 -4.57 4.61
C SER A 282 -18.63 -6.10 4.64
N PRO A 283 -19.74 -6.75 5.06
CA PRO A 283 -19.88 -8.20 4.95
C PRO A 283 -19.81 -8.72 3.51
N ARG A 284 -20.45 -8.03 2.55
CA ARG A 284 -20.42 -8.41 1.12
C ARG A 284 -19.01 -8.32 0.54
N LEU A 285 -18.31 -7.22 0.81
CA LEU A 285 -16.92 -7.05 0.39
C LEU A 285 -16.03 -8.13 1.00
N ALA A 286 -16.18 -8.42 2.28
CA ALA A 286 -15.42 -9.46 2.95
C ALA A 286 -15.66 -10.84 2.34
N ALA A 287 -16.93 -11.19 2.05
CA ALA A 287 -17.29 -12.46 1.40
C ALA A 287 -16.62 -12.61 0.03
N THR A 288 -16.59 -11.56 -0.79
CA THR A 288 -15.91 -11.53 -2.08
C THR A 288 -14.39 -11.79 -1.93
N LEU A 289 -13.83 -11.41 -0.78
CA LEU A 289 -12.42 -11.59 -0.46
C LEU A 289 -12.15 -12.90 0.32
N HIS A 290 -13.13 -13.78 0.41
CA HIS A 290 -13.06 -15.00 1.22
C HIS A 290 -12.73 -14.73 2.71
N ALA A 291 -13.20 -13.62 3.23
CA ALA A 291 -13.03 -13.18 4.61
C ALA A 291 -14.41 -13.00 5.28
N LYS A 292 -14.39 -12.75 6.58
CA LYS A 292 -15.59 -12.39 7.35
C LYS A 292 -15.42 -10.98 7.89
N ALA A 293 -16.46 -10.18 7.84
CA ALA A 293 -16.52 -8.88 8.50
C ALA A 293 -17.90 -8.67 9.10
N LEU A 294 -17.95 -7.95 10.21
CA LEU A 294 -19.19 -7.48 10.80
C LEU A 294 -19.64 -6.18 10.12
N PRO A 295 -20.93 -5.86 10.15
CA PRO A 295 -21.40 -4.53 9.78
C PRO A 295 -20.69 -3.45 10.60
N PRO A 296 -20.33 -2.30 10.00
CA PRO A 296 -19.72 -1.21 10.73
C PRO A 296 -20.68 -0.63 11.77
N ALA A 297 -20.12 -0.25 12.92
CA ALA A 297 -20.87 0.43 13.98
C ALA A 297 -20.85 1.97 13.82
N SER A 298 -19.85 2.51 13.10
CA SER A 298 -19.67 3.93 12.81
C SER A 298 -20.44 4.38 11.57
N ASP A 299 -20.56 5.69 11.39
CA ASP A 299 -21.21 6.31 10.21
C ASP A 299 -20.33 6.30 8.96
N GLY A 300 -19.07 5.96 9.09
CA GLY A 300 -18.12 5.77 8.01
C GLY A 300 -17.08 4.71 8.39
N PHE A 301 -16.46 4.13 7.40
CA PHE A 301 -15.25 3.32 7.58
C PHE A 301 -14.44 3.28 6.29
N THR A 302 -13.15 3.09 6.44
CA THR A 302 -12.23 2.93 5.32
C THR A 302 -11.56 1.57 5.35
N ILE A 303 -11.57 0.89 4.21
CA ILE A 303 -10.90 -0.39 4.02
C ILE A 303 -10.17 -0.41 2.68
N ARG A 304 -8.85 -0.63 2.70
CA ARG A 304 -8.04 -0.78 1.49
C ARG A 304 -8.24 0.35 0.46
N GLY A 305 -8.19 1.59 0.93
CA GLY A 305 -8.35 2.77 0.09
C GLY A 305 -9.77 3.00 -0.45
N ILE A 306 -10.74 2.28 0.11
CA ILE A 306 -12.16 2.48 -0.16
C ILE A 306 -12.78 3.11 1.09
N ALA A 307 -13.03 4.40 1.04
CA ALA A 307 -13.80 5.12 2.03
C ALA A 307 -15.30 4.90 1.80
N THR A 308 -16.07 4.76 2.86
CA THR A 308 -17.51 4.47 2.76
C THR A 308 -18.30 5.23 3.81
N SER A 309 -19.50 5.67 3.43
CA SER A 309 -20.48 6.26 4.32
C SER A 309 -21.86 6.18 3.67
N PHE A 310 -22.88 6.80 4.27
CA PHE A 310 -24.23 6.87 3.72
C PHE A 310 -24.72 8.31 3.66
N TRP A 311 -25.69 8.54 2.80
CA TRP A 311 -26.34 9.82 2.64
C TRP A 311 -27.25 10.13 3.85
N ASP A 312 -27.08 11.33 4.38
CA ASP A 312 -27.93 11.90 5.41
C ASP A 312 -28.37 13.30 4.98
N LYS A 313 -29.64 13.42 4.63
CA LYS A 313 -30.22 14.67 4.14
C LYS A 313 -30.07 15.83 5.13
N SER A 314 -30.08 15.55 6.44
CA SER A 314 -29.94 16.57 7.48
C SER A 314 -28.55 17.21 7.50
N GLN A 315 -27.52 16.48 7.03
CA GLN A 315 -26.13 16.94 7.02
C GLN A 315 -25.65 17.39 5.63
N GLY A 316 -26.40 17.05 4.57
CA GLY A 316 -26.14 17.52 3.21
C GLY A 316 -24.90 16.92 2.55
N THR A 317 -24.53 17.51 1.42
CA THR A 317 -23.48 16.99 0.51
C THR A 317 -22.08 16.99 1.11
N LEU A 318 -21.75 17.93 1.98
CA LEU A 318 -20.41 18.06 2.56
C LEU A 318 -20.38 17.57 4.02
N ARG A 319 -20.96 16.39 4.27
CA ARG A 319 -20.97 15.78 5.58
C ARG A 319 -19.53 15.53 6.10
N PRO A 320 -19.17 15.91 7.34
CA PRO A 320 -17.80 15.83 7.86
C PRO A 320 -17.16 14.44 7.77
N VAL A 321 -17.97 13.38 7.98
CA VAL A 321 -17.48 12.00 7.90
C VAL A 321 -16.94 11.63 6.50
N TYR A 322 -17.43 12.25 5.42
CA TYR A 322 -16.91 11.99 4.08
C TYR A 322 -15.46 12.45 3.95
N THR A 323 -15.14 13.62 4.49
CA THR A 323 -13.77 14.13 4.55
C THR A 323 -12.90 13.23 5.41
N HIS A 324 -13.38 12.82 6.58
CA HIS A 324 -12.66 11.95 7.52
C HIS A 324 -12.25 10.61 6.87
N GLU A 325 -13.21 9.89 6.32
CA GLU A 325 -12.96 8.60 5.68
C GLU A 325 -12.12 8.73 4.40
N TYR A 326 -12.33 9.82 3.65
CA TYR A 326 -11.51 10.09 2.48
C TYR A 326 -10.04 10.29 2.84
N ILE A 327 -9.73 10.98 3.95
CA ILE A 327 -8.35 11.12 4.42
C ILE A 327 -7.71 9.77 4.71
N HIS A 328 -8.40 8.84 5.38
CA HIS A 328 -7.87 7.49 5.58
C HIS A 328 -7.54 6.79 4.26
N ALA A 329 -8.42 6.90 3.27
CA ALA A 329 -8.19 6.33 1.94
C ALA A 329 -7.01 7.00 1.24
N LEU A 330 -6.90 8.32 1.31
CA LEU A 330 -5.82 9.12 0.72
C LEU A 330 -4.45 8.77 1.33
N LEU A 331 -4.37 8.71 2.66
CA LEU A 331 -3.13 8.38 3.38
C LEU A 331 -2.63 6.97 3.03
N THR A 332 -3.55 6.02 2.90
CA THR A 332 -3.20 4.63 2.62
C THR A 332 -2.86 4.41 1.15
N GLU A 333 -3.70 4.86 0.22
CA GLU A 333 -3.56 4.58 -1.21
C GLU A 333 -2.59 5.52 -1.90
N SER A 334 -2.67 6.83 -1.64
CA SER A 334 -1.84 7.80 -2.32
C SER A 334 -0.50 8.00 -1.63
N PHE A 335 -0.49 8.20 -0.31
CA PHE A 335 0.76 8.48 0.41
C PHE A 335 1.45 7.24 0.98
N ARG A 336 0.79 6.08 0.95
CA ARG A 336 1.35 4.79 1.41
C ARG A 336 1.93 4.86 2.82
N LEU A 337 1.27 5.59 3.71
CA LEU A 337 1.59 5.51 5.12
C LEU A 337 1.21 4.13 5.68
N PRO A 338 1.94 3.61 6.68
CA PRO A 338 1.61 2.33 7.28
C PRO A 338 0.16 2.31 7.76
N PRO A 339 -0.63 1.26 7.45
CA PRO A 339 -2.07 1.23 7.77
C PRO A 339 -2.38 0.99 9.25
N ARG A 340 -1.37 0.98 10.11
CA ARG A 340 -1.49 0.84 11.56
C ARG A 340 -0.99 2.10 12.25
N GLY A 341 -1.61 2.41 13.36
CA GLY A 341 -1.28 3.57 14.18
C GLY A 341 -2.41 4.58 14.15
N ASP A 342 -3.46 4.25 14.88
CA ASP A 342 -4.68 5.06 14.90
C ASP A 342 -4.39 6.52 15.26
N TRP A 343 -3.43 6.80 16.15
CA TRP A 343 -3.11 8.18 16.50
C TRP A 343 -2.72 9.05 15.30
N LEU A 344 -1.95 8.51 14.35
CA LEU A 344 -1.55 9.25 13.15
C LEU A 344 -2.70 9.34 12.16
N HIS A 345 -3.36 8.21 11.89
CA HIS A 345 -4.46 8.15 10.93
C HIS A 345 -5.69 8.91 11.40
N GLU A 346 -6.15 8.65 12.63
CA GLU A 346 -7.30 9.34 13.22
C GLU A 346 -6.97 10.80 13.51
N GLY A 347 -5.74 11.09 13.94
CA GLY A 347 -5.26 12.44 14.16
C GLY A 347 -5.27 13.28 12.88
N LEU A 348 -4.76 12.75 11.76
CA LEU A 348 -4.79 13.41 10.45
C LEU A 348 -6.23 13.53 9.91
N ALA A 349 -7.01 12.46 9.99
CA ALA A 349 -8.40 12.47 9.52
C ALA A 349 -9.22 13.52 10.29
N THR A 350 -9.08 13.57 11.61
CA THR A 350 -9.76 14.56 12.46
C THR A 350 -9.23 15.97 12.21
N TYR A 351 -7.91 16.15 12.02
CA TYR A 351 -7.31 17.45 11.71
C TYR A 351 -7.89 18.06 10.43
N TYR A 352 -7.90 17.30 9.32
CA TYR A 352 -8.45 17.81 8.06
C TYR A 352 -9.97 17.91 8.09
N GLN A 353 -10.66 16.99 8.76
CA GLN A 353 -12.10 17.13 9.01
C GLN A 353 -12.40 18.49 9.67
N LEU A 354 -11.74 18.82 10.77
CA LEU A 354 -11.97 20.06 11.51
C LEU A 354 -11.47 21.31 10.77
N LYS A 355 -10.48 21.19 9.91
CA LYS A 355 -10.02 22.30 9.05
C LYS A 355 -11.11 22.76 8.08
N TYR A 356 -11.92 21.83 7.58
CA TYR A 356 -13.01 22.12 6.62
C TYR A 356 -14.40 22.16 7.25
N HIS A 357 -14.54 21.57 8.43
CA HIS A 357 -15.78 21.52 9.22
C HIS A 357 -15.47 21.87 10.68
N PRO A 358 -15.18 23.15 10.96
CA PRO A 358 -14.80 23.58 12.30
C PRO A 358 -15.92 23.33 13.32
N GLN A 359 -15.53 23.01 14.55
CA GLN A 359 -16.43 22.83 15.69
C GLN A 359 -16.19 23.94 16.70
N GLU A 360 -17.26 24.63 17.10
CA GLU A 360 -17.20 25.76 18.03
C GLU A 360 -16.65 25.40 19.42
N ASN A 361 -16.93 24.17 19.87
CA ASN A 361 -16.51 23.70 21.19
C ASN A 361 -15.12 23.04 21.22
N LEU A 362 -14.36 23.05 20.11
CA LEU A 362 -13.08 22.36 20.03
C LEU A 362 -12.07 22.88 21.07
N SER A 363 -11.92 24.18 21.20
CA SER A 363 -10.99 24.78 22.17
C SER A 363 -11.34 24.39 23.60
N LYS A 364 -12.62 24.44 23.95
CA LYS A 364 -13.10 24.00 25.27
C LYS A 364 -12.77 22.52 25.52
N MET A 365 -13.06 21.64 24.56
CA MET A 365 -12.80 20.20 24.67
C MET A 365 -11.30 19.90 24.86
N VAL A 366 -10.42 20.60 24.15
CA VAL A 366 -8.97 20.42 24.26
C VAL A 366 -8.50 20.87 25.66
N LEU A 367 -8.93 22.02 26.14
CA LEU A 367 -8.51 22.56 27.44
C LEU A 367 -9.04 21.73 28.61
N GLU A 368 -10.28 21.26 28.54
CA GLU A 368 -10.83 20.33 29.53
C GLU A 368 -10.05 19.01 29.54
N GLY A 369 -9.70 18.49 28.37
CA GLY A 369 -8.86 17.31 28.23
C GLY A 369 -7.45 17.50 28.79
N LEU A 370 -6.86 18.68 28.66
CA LEU A 370 -5.56 19.01 29.27
C LEU A 370 -5.64 19.13 30.81
N ALA A 371 -6.72 19.72 31.31
CA ALA A 371 -6.91 19.92 32.74
C ALA A 371 -7.17 18.61 33.51
N ASN A 372 -7.86 17.66 32.87
CA ASN A 372 -8.25 16.41 33.51
C ASN A 372 -7.54 15.20 32.90
N SER A 373 -6.72 14.51 33.70
CA SER A 373 -5.98 13.33 33.28
C SER A 373 -6.86 12.13 32.87
N GLU A 374 -8.11 12.07 33.34
CA GLU A 374 -9.05 11.01 32.94
C GLU A 374 -9.51 11.17 31.48
N PHE A 375 -9.46 12.38 30.95
CA PHE A 375 -9.89 12.67 29.58
C PHE A 375 -8.76 12.59 28.55
N ARG A 376 -7.55 12.22 28.95
CA ARG A 376 -6.41 12.01 28.04
C ARG A 376 -5.66 10.72 28.35
N LEU A 377 -4.92 10.23 27.37
CA LEU A 377 -3.91 9.20 27.54
C LEU A 377 -2.53 9.83 27.74
N PRO A 378 -1.60 9.20 28.46
CA PRO A 378 -0.19 9.51 28.33
C PRO A 378 0.21 9.49 26.85
N LEU A 379 1.01 10.43 26.37
CA LEU A 379 1.36 10.49 24.94
C LEU A 379 2.10 9.24 24.47
N ALA A 380 2.85 8.58 25.35
CA ALA A 380 3.51 7.31 25.06
C ALA A 380 2.50 6.20 24.72
N ASP A 381 1.37 6.18 25.42
CA ASP A 381 0.29 5.18 25.17
C ASP A 381 -0.55 5.58 23.97
N LEU A 382 -0.81 6.86 23.79
CA LEU A 382 -1.55 7.37 22.64
C LEU A 382 -0.81 7.07 21.33
N CYS A 383 0.51 7.28 21.29
CA CYS A 383 1.31 7.25 20.07
C CYS A 383 2.14 5.97 19.91
N ASN A 384 1.76 4.87 20.57
CA ASN A 384 2.47 3.58 20.51
C ASN A 384 2.19 2.76 19.23
N GLY A 385 1.38 3.28 18.31
CA GLY A 385 1.03 2.59 17.06
C GLY A 385 -0.15 1.61 17.19
N GLU A 386 -0.77 1.49 18.35
CA GLU A 386 -1.95 0.66 18.60
C GLU A 386 -3.25 1.46 18.41
N ARG A 387 -4.39 0.78 18.62
CA ARG A 387 -5.72 1.40 18.58
C ARG A 387 -5.92 2.39 19.71
N ILE A 388 -6.55 3.51 19.40
CA ILE A 388 -6.99 4.51 20.38
C ILE A 388 -8.52 4.60 20.45
N PRO A 389 -9.09 4.88 21.63
CA PRO A 389 -10.53 5.11 21.75
C PRO A 389 -10.96 6.38 20.99
N GLN A 390 -12.16 6.37 20.42
CA GLN A 390 -12.67 7.51 19.64
C GLN A 390 -12.70 8.83 20.42
N ASN A 391 -12.98 8.77 21.72
CA ASN A 391 -12.94 9.94 22.61
C ASN A 391 -11.53 10.49 22.86
N ARG A 392 -10.49 9.95 22.19
CA ARG A 392 -9.10 10.44 22.18
C ARG A 392 -8.67 10.99 20.82
N TYR A 393 -9.54 11.02 19.85
CA TYR A 393 -9.23 11.56 18.51
C TYR A 393 -8.85 13.05 18.55
N TRP A 394 -9.45 13.82 19.46
CA TRP A 394 -9.04 15.21 19.70
C TRP A 394 -7.57 15.32 20.12
N GLN A 395 -7.12 14.40 20.99
CA GLN A 395 -5.75 14.38 21.49
C GLN A 395 -4.76 14.01 20.37
N ALA A 396 -5.07 12.97 19.60
CA ALA A 396 -4.29 12.58 18.44
C ALA A 396 -4.22 13.70 17.39
N MET A 397 -5.33 14.39 17.16
CA MET A 397 -5.40 15.54 16.26
C MET A 397 -4.49 16.68 16.71
N THR A 398 -4.46 16.99 18.03
CA THR A 398 -3.59 18.06 18.53
C THR A 398 -2.10 17.70 18.44
N VAL A 399 -1.73 16.43 18.64
CA VAL A 399 -0.35 15.95 18.39
C VAL A 399 0.02 16.11 16.92
N VAL A 400 -0.84 15.68 16.01
CA VAL A 400 -0.63 15.81 14.56
C VAL A 400 -0.54 17.28 14.15
N LYS A 401 -1.42 18.14 14.67
CA LYS A 401 -1.39 19.58 14.39
C LYS A 401 -0.07 20.21 14.84
N MET A 402 0.43 19.85 16.01
CA MET A 402 1.73 20.30 16.49
C MET A 402 2.85 19.83 15.56
N LEU A 403 2.90 18.56 15.21
CA LEU A 403 3.93 18.03 14.28
C LEU A 403 3.90 18.72 12.90
N LEU A 404 2.74 19.16 12.44
CA LEU A 404 2.58 19.85 11.15
C LEU A 404 2.89 21.35 11.22
N ARG A 405 2.66 22.01 12.34
CA ARG A 405 2.59 23.48 12.42
C ARG A 405 3.63 24.11 13.34
N ASP A 406 4.18 23.35 14.28
CA ASP A 406 5.21 23.86 15.18
C ASP A 406 6.57 23.80 14.47
N PRO A 407 7.31 24.93 14.38
CA PRO A 407 8.61 24.97 13.71
C PRO A 407 9.64 23.98 14.28
N GLN A 408 9.54 23.64 15.56
CA GLN A 408 10.44 22.67 16.18
C GLN A 408 10.32 21.26 15.56
N PHE A 409 9.11 20.88 15.09
CA PHE A 409 8.82 19.54 14.61
C PHE A 409 8.50 19.48 13.10
N SER A 410 7.96 20.53 12.50
CA SER A 410 7.52 20.53 11.10
C SER A 410 8.68 20.22 10.14
N ASP A 411 9.87 20.77 10.39
CA ASP A 411 11.05 20.50 9.58
C ASP A 411 11.57 19.06 9.68
N ARG A 412 11.15 18.33 10.73
CA ARG A 412 11.55 16.94 11.01
C ARG A 412 10.49 15.93 10.57
N LEU A 413 9.28 16.40 10.25
CA LEU A 413 8.18 15.56 9.82
C LEU A 413 8.53 14.69 8.59
N PRO A 414 9.29 15.17 7.58
CA PRO A 414 9.74 14.34 6.46
C PRO A 414 10.53 13.11 6.91
N LEU A 415 11.48 13.31 7.83
CA LEU A 415 12.30 12.21 8.36
C LEU A 415 11.45 11.24 9.18
N LEU A 416 10.49 11.74 9.95
CA LEU A 416 9.57 10.92 10.72
C LEU A 416 8.70 10.04 9.79
N CYS A 417 8.08 10.62 8.77
CA CYS A 417 7.29 9.88 7.78
C CYS A 417 8.13 8.86 7.02
N GLN A 418 9.37 9.19 6.68
CA GLN A 418 10.31 8.24 6.07
C GLN A 418 10.59 7.05 6.99
N GLN A 419 10.79 7.29 8.29
CA GLN A 419 10.98 6.22 9.27
C GLN A 419 9.73 5.35 9.42
N PHE A 420 8.54 5.94 9.49
CA PHE A 420 7.29 5.18 9.51
C PHE A 420 7.15 4.28 8.29
N ARG A 421 7.44 4.80 7.09
CA ARG A 421 7.41 4.01 5.85
C ARG A 421 8.48 2.91 5.86
N ARG A 422 9.67 3.19 6.37
CA ARG A 422 10.78 2.23 6.44
C ARG A 422 10.52 1.10 7.43
N THR A 423 9.95 1.42 8.60
CA THR A 423 9.69 0.44 9.65
C THR A 423 8.33 -0.24 9.52
N GLY A 424 7.40 0.35 8.76
CA GLY A 424 6.00 -0.08 8.68
C GLY A 424 5.23 0.11 9.98
N SER A 425 5.74 0.97 10.86
CA SER A 425 5.16 1.26 12.17
C SER A 425 5.11 2.76 12.41
N THR A 426 4.01 3.23 12.95
CA THR A 426 3.83 4.61 13.42
C THR A 426 4.04 4.74 14.93
N ASP A 427 4.64 3.74 15.57
CA ASP A 427 5.01 3.77 16.99
C ASP A 427 6.03 4.87 17.23
N LEU A 428 5.56 6.02 17.72
CA LEU A 428 6.40 7.19 17.97
C LEU A 428 7.42 6.96 19.08
N THR A 429 7.19 5.98 19.97
CA THR A 429 8.13 5.64 21.04
C THR A 429 9.51 5.25 20.50
N LYS A 430 9.56 4.73 19.28
CA LYS A 430 10.78 4.30 18.60
C LYS A 430 11.47 5.42 17.81
N HIS A 431 10.85 6.58 17.70
CA HIS A 431 11.27 7.63 16.77
C HIS A 431 11.44 9.02 17.41
N LEU A 432 11.28 9.15 18.73
CA LEU A 432 11.45 10.44 19.43
C LEU A 432 12.89 10.94 19.40
N THR A 433 13.86 10.08 19.70
CA THR A 433 15.27 10.49 19.76
C THR A 433 15.82 10.79 18.37
N THR A 434 15.46 9.95 17.40
CA THR A 434 15.83 10.13 15.99
C THR A 434 14.60 9.78 15.17
N PRO A 435 13.92 10.65 14.49
CA PRO A 435 14.31 11.94 13.95
C PRO A 435 13.88 13.20 14.75
N LEU A 436 13.05 13.08 15.79
CA LEU A 436 12.50 14.26 16.44
C LEU A 436 13.45 14.96 17.43
N GLU A 437 14.60 14.33 17.77
CA GLU A 437 15.62 14.85 18.68
C GLU A 437 15.05 15.32 20.03
N THR A 438 14.11 14.56 20.59
CA THR A 438 13.45 14.85 21.85
C THR A 438 13.24 13.56 22.66
N ASN A 439 12.78 13.68 23.89
CA ASN A 439 12.32 12.57 24.72
C ASN A 439 10.85 12.77 25.13
N TRP A 440 10.24 11.74 25.72
CA TRP A 440 8.82 11.80 26.08
C TRP A 440 8.46 12.95 27.00
N LEU A 441 9.28 13.24 27.99
CA LEU A 441 9.02 14.32 28.96
C LEU A 441 9.01 15.69 28.26
N GLN A 442 10.02 15.94 27.42
CA GLN A 442 10.10 17.18 26.64
C GLN A 442 8.99 17.28 25.60
N PHE A 443 8.69 16.17 24.90
CA PHE A 443 7.63 16.13 23.89
C PHE A 443 6.24 16.38 24.49
N GLU A 444 5.92 15.75 25.65
CA GLU A 444 4.65 15.97 26.34
C GLU A 444 4.54 17.39 26.90
N HIS A 445 5.62 17.91 27.48
CA HIS A 445 5.64 19.29 27.97
C HIS A 445 5.41 20.29 26.84
N HIS A 446 6.10 20.09 25.72
CA HIS A 446 5.95 20.95 24.53
C HIS A 446 4.54 20.86 23.94
N TRP A 447 3.99 19.65 23.83
CA TRP A 447 2.61 19.45 23.36
C TRP A 447 1.58 20.17 24.23
N ARG A 448 1.73 20.13 25.56
CA ARG A 448 0.84 20.86 26.48
C ARG A 448 0.92 22.36 26.24
N ALA A 449 2.12 22.90 26.22
CA ALA A 449 2.34 24.34 26.00
C ALA A 449 1.78 24.76 24.62
N TYR A 450 1.99 23.96 23.58
CA TYR A 450 1.42 24.19 22.25
C TYR A 450 -0.12 24.22 22.30
N CYS A 451 -0.76 23.26 22.97
CA CYS A 451 -2.21 23.24 23.08
C CYS A 451 -2.75 24.43 23.89
N GLU A 452 -2.12 24.79 25.01
CA GLU A 452 -2.50 25.94 25.83
C GLU A 452 -2.42 27.24 25.02
N THR A 453 -1.36 27.43 24.24
CA THR A 453 -1.21 28.59 23.35
C THR A 453 -2.29 28.59 22.24
N GLN A 454 -2.47 27.47 21.54
CA GLN A 454 -3.35 27.40 20.36
C GLN A 454 -4.85 27.45 20.68
N TYR A 455 -5.25 27.02 21.85
CA TYR A 455 -6.66 26.88 22.24
C TYR A 455 -7.05 27.77 23.44
N GLY A 456 -6.09 28.30 24.20
CA GLY A 456 -6.33 29.16 25.34
C GLY A 456 -6.78 30.58 24.96
N GLU A 457 -6.25 31.12 23.88
CA GLU A 457 -6.61 32.49 23.39
C GLU A 457 -8.09 32.61 22.97
N HIS A 458 -8.74 31.53 22.62
CA HIS A 458 -10.16 31.53 22.22
C HIS A 458 -11.15 31.54 23.40
N LEU A 459 -10.68 31.51 24.65
CA LEU A 459 -11.50 31.58 25.84
C LEU A 459 -11.36 32.94 26.61
N ALA A 460 -10.56 33.84 26.09
CA ALA A 460 -10.53 35.21 26.62
C ALA A 460 -11.89 35.87 26.32
N PRO A 461 -12.54 36.52 27.31
CA PRO A 461 -13.89 37.08 27.22
C PRO A 461 -14.00 38.17 26.17
#